data_0bfdb04ac4eb5a3b1fc40e8c82828a94
#
_entry.id   0bfdb04ac4eb5a3b1fc40e8c82828a94
#
_cell.length_a   1.000
_cell.length_b   1.000
_cell.length_c   1.000
_cell.angle_alpha   90.00
_cell.angle_beta   90.00
_cell.angle_gamma   90.00
#
_symmetry.space_group_name_H-M   'P 1'
#
loop_
_entity.id
_entity.type
_entity.pdbx_description
1 polymer ?
#
loop_
_entity_poly.entity_id
_entity_poly.type
_entity_poly.pdbx_seq_one_letter_code
_entity_poly.pdbx_strand_id
1 'polypeptide(L)'
;MAIIEIKNVTKTFGEKVALDNVSLDIPEGGIFGLLGPNGAGKTTLIRIINRITIPTSGEVYFQGRKITQSDVEKIGYMPEERGLYRKMKVGDQAMYLAQLKGMSAADAQHELKKWFVRFEIQGWWDKKVEELSKGMAQKLQFITTVVHKPKLMILDEPFSGFDPVNADLIRKEILRLKDEGATIILSTHNMESVEELCDNIALINKAQLVITGGVDEIRRKYGNNNIELVYTDADGRHTEVLPRETDGAMTLETYLAKGVTINSYKELMPRMNDIFIKLVTEGK
;
A
#
# COMPACT_ATOMS: atom_id res chain seq x y z
N MET A 1 5.68 16.78 5.38
CA MET A 1 6.07 17.30 4.05
C MET A 1 5.69 16.24 3.03
N ALA A 2 5.31 16.60 1.79
CA ALA A 2 5.00 15.59 0.78
C ALA A 2 6.30 15.07 0.14
N ILE A 3 6.43 13.74 -0.02
CA ILE A 3 7.53 13.14 -0.79
C ILE A 3 7.23 13.18 -2.28
N ILE A 4 5.95 13.01 -2.67
CA ILE A 4 5.44 13.16 -4.03
C ILE A 4 4.30 14.18 -4.03
N GLU A 5 4.36 15.14 -4.94
CA GLU A 5 3.25 16.04 -5.24
C GLU A 5 2.87 15.84 -6.72
N ILE A 6 1.63 15.56 -6.98
CA ILE A 6 1.06 15.37 -8.32
C ILE A 6 0.13 16.55 -8.56
N LYS A 7 0.39 17.33 -9.63
CA LYS A 7 -0.35 18.57 -9.93
C LYS A 7 -1.01 18.50 -11.29
N ASN A 8 -2.34 18.41 -11.29
CA ASN A 8 -3.19 18.44 -12.47
C ASN A 8 -2.77 17.45 -13.57
N VAL A 9 -2.35 16.25 -13.17
CA VAL A 9 -1.83 15.25 -14.10
C VAL A 9 -2.96 14.63 -14.91
N THR A 10 -2.85 14.80 -16.23
CA THR A 10 -3.70 14.14 -17.23
C THR A 10 -2.86 13.22 -18.09
N LYS A 11 -3.37 12.03 -18.42
CA LYS A 11 -2.74 11.10 -19.35
C LYS A 11 -3.75 10.50 -20.30
N THR A 12 -3.50 10.68 -21.60
CA THR A 12 -4.29 10.07 -22.68
C THR A 12 -3.43 9.11 -23.49
N PHE A 13 -4.05 8.07 -24.01
CA PHE A 13 -3.49 7.13 -24.99
C PHE A 13 -4.46 7.05 -26.18
N GLY A 14 -4.19 7.82 -27.22
CA GLY A 14 -5.15 8.05 -28.28
C GLY A 14 -6.41 8.72 -27.71
N GLU A 15 -7.58 8.12 -27.94
CA GLU A 15 -8.86 8.61 -27.41
C GLU A 15 -9.14 8.21 -25.95
N LYS A 16 -8.37 7.25 -25.41
CA LYS A 16 -8.60 6.76 -24.04
C LYS A 16 -7.93 7.69 -23.03
N VAL A 17 -8.74 8.28 -22.13
CA VAL A 17 -8.27 9.01 -20.96
C VAL A 17 -7.95 7.98 -19.86
N ALA A 18 -6.69 7.91 -19.44
CA ALA A 18 -6.21 7.02 -18.38
C ALA A 18 -6.08 7.72 -17.03
N LEU A 19 -5.84 9.04 -17.03
CA LEU A 19 -5.89 9.93 -15.88
C LEU A 19 -6.45 11.28 -16.34
N ASP A 20 -7.35 11.85 -15.56
CA ASP A 20 -8.04 13.10 -15.84
C ASP A 20 -7.85 14.06 -14.68
N ASN A 21 -6.98 15.05 -14.87
CA ASN A 21 -6.72 16.14 -13.93
C ASN A 21 -6.48 15.70 -12.47
N VAL A 22 -5.69 14.67 -12.26
CA VAL A 22 -5.40 14.12 -10.94
C VAL A 22 -4.41 15.03 -10.21
N SER A 23 -4.79 15.49 -9.00
CA SER A 23 -3.91 16.19 -8.06
C SER A 23 -3.91 15.46 -6.72
N LEU A 24 -2.71 15.14 -6.21
CA LEU A 24 -2.54 14.29 -5.04
C LEU A 24 -1.19 14.55 -4.39
N ASP A 25 -1.19 14.71 -3.07
CA ASP A 25 0.01 14.78 -2.24
C ASP A 25 0.20 13.48 -1.44
N ILE A 26 1.39 12.89 -1.54
CA ILE A 26 1.76 11.70 -0.78
C ILE A 26 2.72 12.15 0.32
N PRO A 27 2.34 12.01 1.60
CA PRO A 27 3.18 12.42 2.72
C PRO A 27 4.45 11.59 2.81
N GLU A 28 5.51 12.19 3.33
CA GLU A 28 6.76 11.49 3.65
C GLU A 28 6.59 10.66 4.93
N GLY A 29 7.12 9.44 4.89
CA GLY A 29 6.94 8.45 5.96
C GLY A 29 5.58 7.75 5.89
N GLY A 30 5.55 6.50 6.35
CA GLY A 30 4.32 5.72 6.38
C GLY A 30 3.96 5.00 5.07
N ILE A 31 2.78 4.41 5.07
CA ILE A 31 2.24 3.62 3.95
C ILE A 31 1.02 4.33 3.36
N PHE A 32 1.10 4.63 2.08
CA PHE A 32 0.05 5.28 1.31
C PHE A 32 -0.62 4.29 0.36
N GLY A 33 -1.90 4.00 0.55
CA GLY A 33 -2.68 3.11 -0.29
C GLY A 33 -3.17 3.81 -1.57
N LEU A 34 -2.82 3.29 -2.74
CA LEU A 34 -3.37 3.72 -4.03
C LEU A 34 -4.43 2.72 -4.49
N LEU A 35 -5.70 3.09 -4.34
CA LEU A 35 -6.84 2.22 -4.49
C LEU A 35 -7.61 2.50 -5.79
N GLY A 36 -8.38 1.51 -6.22
CA GLY A 36 -9.28 1.64 -7.36
C GLY A 36 -9.47 0.32 -8.10
N PRO A 37 -10.53 0.18 -8.89
CA PRO A 37 -10.75 -1.01 -9.71
C PRO A 37 -9.68 -1.17 -10.79
N ASN A 38 -9.65 -2.33 -11.43
CA ASN A 38 -8.77 -2.57 -12.58
C ASN A 38 -9.11 -1.60 -13.71
N GLY A 39 -8.06 -1.00 -14.30
CA GLY A 39 -8.23 0.01 -15.35
C GLY A 39 -8.58 1.42 -14.87
N ALA A 40 -8.67 1.67 -13.56
CA ALA A 40 -8.98 3.00 -13.01
C ALA A 40 -7.92 4.07 -13.27
N GLY A 41 -6.67 3.68 -13.56
CA GLY A 41 -5.56 4.61 -13.77
C GLY A 41 -4.37 4.43 -12.82
N LYS A 42 -4.47 3.59 -11.79
CA LYS A 42 -3.41 3.36 -10.78
C LYS A 42 -2.04 3.09 -11.39
N THR A 43 -1.93 2.05 -12.21
CA THR A 43 -0.65 1.67 -12.85
C THR A 43 -0.14 2.76 -13.80
N THR A 44 -1.03 3.53 -14.44
CA THR A 44 -0.64 4.70 -15.25
C THR A 44 0.01 5.77 -14.37
N LEU A 45 -0.59 6.09 -13.22
CA LEU A 45 -0.03 7.06 -12.28
C LEU A 45 1.32 6.58 -11.72
N ILE A 46 1.42 5.32 -11.32
CA ILE A 46 2.67 4.70 -10.87
C ILE A 46 3.76 4.80 -11.95
N ARG A 47 3.44 4.50 -13.21
CA ARG A 47 4.38 4.61 -14.33
C ARG A 47 4.83 6.06 -14.59
N ILE A 48 3.96 7.04 -14.35
CA ILE A 48 4.33 8.46 -14.44
C ILE A 48 5.29 8.85 -13.33
N ILE A 49 5.02 8.45 -12.07
CA ILE A 49 5.92 8.69 -10.93
C ILE A 49 7.30 8.05 -11.18
N ASN A 50 7.35 6.86 -11.76
CA ASN A 50 8.60 6.16 -12.13
C ASN A 50 9.22 6.65 -13.43
N ARG A 51 8.67 7.69 -14.07
CA ARG A 51 9.12 8.23 -15.37
C ARG A 51 9.20 7.21 -16.51
N ILE A 52 8.47 6.11 -16.38
CA ILE A 52 8.28 5.12 -17.46
C ILE A 52 7.36 5.70 -18.55
N THR A 53 6.42 6.56 -18.13
CA THR A 53 5.46 7.24 -19.00
C THR A 53 5.44 8.72 -18.67
N ILE A 54 5.38 9.58 -19.69
CA ILE A 54 5.27 11.04 -19.53
C ILE A 54 3.77 11.41 -19.48
N PRO A 55 3.32 12.29 -18.56
CA PRO A 55 1.95 12.79 -18.57
C PRO A 55 1.67 13.61 -19.84
N THR A 56 0.42 13.69 -20.27
CA THR A 56 -0.01 14.55 -21.38
C THR A 56 0.00 16.01 -20.94
N SER A 57 -0.42 16.27 -19.69
CA SER A 57 -0.30 17.60 -19.04
C SER A 57 -0.15 17.41 -17.52
N GLY A 58 0.17 18.49 -16.81
CA GLY A 58 0.45 18.47 -15.39
C GLY A 58 1.89 18.06 -15.08
N GLU A 59 2.20 18.03 -13.78
CA GLU A 59 3.57 17.83 -13.31
C GLU A 59 3.61 16.96 -12.06
N VAL A 60 4.74 16.26 -11.88
CA VAL A 60 5.05 15.47 -10.69
C VAL A 60 6.30 16.04 -10.04
N TYR A 61 6.25 16.21 -8.73
CA TYR A 61 7.36 16.67 -7.91
C TYR A 61 7.79 15.56 -6.95
N PHE A 62 9.08 15.44 -6.75
CA PHE A 62 9.70 14.55 -5.79
C PHE A 62 10.54 15.37 -4.82
N GLN A 63 10.23 15.28 -3.52
CA GLN A 63 10.90 16.06 -2.48
C GLN A 63 10.94 17.58 -2.80
N GLY A 64 9.80 18.16 -3.18
CA GLY A 64 9.61 19.60 -3.42
C GLY A 64 10.16 20.14 -4.74
N ARG A 65 10.77 19.32 -5.61
CA ARG A 65 11.22 19.72 -6.95
C ARG A 65 10.69 18.81 -8.04
N LYS A 66 10.58 19.33 -9.25
CA LYS A 66 10.13 18.54 -10.41
C LYS A 66 10.98 17.27 -10.56
N ILE A 67 10.29 16.12 -10.66
CA ILE A 67 10.93 14.82 -10.75
C ILE A 67 11.78 14.69 -12.04
N THR A 68 12.99 14.15 -11.89
CA THR A 68 13.94 13.94 -12.97
C THR A 68 14.29 12.46 -13.17
N GLN A 69 15.00 12.12 -14.24
CA GLN A 69 15.41 10.73 -14.49
C GLN A 69 16.34 10.19 -13.40
N SER A 70 17.21 11.02 -12.83
CA SER A 70 18.12 10.61 -11.74
C SER A 70 17.40 10.28 -10.43
N ASP A 71 16.16 10.73 -10.26
CA ASP A 71 15.38 10.38 -9.06
C ASP A 71 14.88 8.95 -9.06
N VAL A 72 14.79 8.33 -10.24
CA VAL A 72 14.36 6.92 -10.39
C VAL A 72 15.29 5.96 -9.64
N GLU A 73 16.57 6.32 -9.47
CA GLU A 73 17.53 5.55 -8.68
C GLU A 73 17.16 5.52 -7.18
N LYS A 74 16.47 6.58 -6.70
CA LYS A 74 16.03 6.72 -5.30
C LYS A 74 14.65 6.11 -5.04
N ILE A 75 14.02 5.59 -6.08
CA ILE A 75 12.69 4.97 -6.04
C ILE A 75 12.83 3.47 -6.28
N GLY A 76 12.34 2.68 -5.35
CA GLY A 76 12.14 1.24 -5.53
C GLY A 76 10.78 1.00 -6.16
N TYR A 77 10.72 0.32 -7.28
CA TYR A 77 9.46 -0.03 -7.94
C TYR A 77 9.35 -1.54 -8.14
N MET A 78 8.32 -2.12 -7.55
CA MET A 78 7.91 -3.51 -7.72
C MET A 78 6.64 -3.53 -8.56
N PRO A 79 6.71 -3.82 -9.86
CA PRO A 79 5.53 -3.94 -10.71
C PRO A 79 4.76 -5.23 -10.42
N GLU A 80 3.45 -5.24 -10.72
CA GLU A 80 2.59 -6.43 -10.67
C GLU A 80 3.13 -7.55 -11.59
N GLU A 81 3.52 -7.17 -12.81
CA GLU A 81 4.18 -8.09 -13.76
C GLU A 81 5.66 -8.21 -13.45
N ARG A 82 6.17 -9.43 -13.46
CA ARG A 82 7.56 -9.71 -13.08
C ARG A 82 8.53 -9.30 -14.18
N GLY A 83 9.31 -8.25 -13.93
CA GLY A 83 10.39 -7.78 -14.79
C GLY A 83 11.69 -8.59 -14.65
N LEU A 84 11.61 -9.90 -14.32
CA LEU A 84 12.78 -10.74 -14.09
C LEU A 84 13.26 -11.42 -15.39
N TYR A 85 14.57 -11.42 -15.63
CA TYR A 85 15.20 -12.08 -16.80
C TYR A 85 15.33 -13.57 -16.57
N ARG A 86 14.46 -14.36 -17.18
CA ARG A 86 14.27 -15.80 -16.92
C ARG A 86 15.54 -16.63 -17.03
N LYS A 87 16.44 -16.33 -17.98
CA LYS A 87 17.68 -17.08 -18.25
C LYS A 87 18.86 -16.68 -17.36
N MET A 88 18.77 -15.59 -16.61
CA MET A 88 19.82 -15.16 -15.69
C MET A 88 19.81 -16.00 -14.42
N LYS A 89 20.96 -16.15 -13.76
CA LYS A 89 21.02 -16.65 -12.39
C LYS A 89 20.40 -15.62 -11.43
N VAL A 90 19.83 -16.09 -10.36
CA VAL A 90 19.18 -15.27 -9.32
C VAL A 90 20.15 -14.26 -8.73
N GLY A 91 21.37 -14.71 -8.35
CA GLY A 91 22.42 -13.84 -7.82
C GLY A 91 22.87 -12.78 -8.82
N ASP A 92 23.11 -13.16 -10.09
CA ASP A 92 23.55 -12.26 -11.13
C ASP A 92 22.49 -11.18 -11.39
N GLN A 93 21.22 -11.57 -11.45
CA GLN A 93 20.13 -10.63 -11.64
C GLN A 93 19.97 -9.68 -10.45
N ALA A 94 20.04 -10.19 -9.23
CA ALA A 94 19.95 -9.36 -8.03
C ALA A 94 21.09 -8.34 -7.98
N MET A 95 22.31 -8.75 -8.28
CA MET A 95 23.47 -7.88 -8.38
C MET A 95 23.30 -6.83 -9.47
N TYR A 96 22.86 -7.24 -10.66
CA TYR A 96 22.63 -6.35 -11.79
C TYR A 96 21.59 -5.25 -11.45
N LEU A 97 20.45 -5.63 -10.88
CA LEU A 97 19.39 -4.68 -10.51
C LEU A 97 19.82 -3.72 -9.39
N ALA A 98 20.58 -4.20 -8.39
CA ALA A 98 21.13 -3.37 -7.33
C ALA A 98 22.14 -2.33 -7.89
N GLN A 99 23.01 -2.74 -8.83
CA GLN A 99 23.97 -1.84 -9.47
C GLN A 99 23.28 -0.83 -10.38
N LEU A 100 22.21 -1.18 -11.09
CA LEU A 100 21.39 -0.23 -11.84
C LEU A 100 20.76 0.87 -10.96
N LYS A 101 20.61 0.60 -9.65
CA LYS A 101 20.16 1.56 -8.64
C LYS A 101 21.31 2.31 -7.95
N GLY A 102 22.52 2.28 -8.54
CA GLY A 102 23.66 3.05 -8.10
C GLY A 102 24.49 2.40 -6.98
N MET A 103 24.21 1.16 -6.58
CA MET A 103 25.03 0.47 -5.59
C MET A 103 26.38 0.02 -6.18
N SER A 104 27.45 0.10 -5.35
CA SER A 104 28.70 -0.55 -5.71
C SER A 104 28.53 -2.08 -5.72
N ALA A 105 29.37 -2.79 -6.46
CA ALA A 105 29.31 -4.26 -6.49
C ALA A 105 29.54 -4.86 -5.07
N ALA A 106 30.42 -4.27 -4.26
CA ALA A 106 30.70 -4.72 -2.91
C ALA A 106 29.49 -4.52 -1.98
N ASP A 107 28.88 -3.32 -2.01
CA ASP A 107 27.70 -3.01 -1.19
C ASP A 107 26.49 -3.85 -1.62
N ALA A 108 26.28 -3.99 -2.92
CA ALA A 108 25.21 -4.81 -3.47
C ALA A 108 25.33 -6.27 -2.99
N GLN A 109 26.52 -6.88 -3.09
CA GLN A 109 26.77 -8.24 -2.64
C GLN A 109 26.54 -8.37 -1.12
N HIS A 110 27.03 -7.41 -0.33
CA HIS A 110 26.88 -7.42 1.11
C HIS A 110 25.41 -7.33 1.56
N GLU A 111 24.66 -6.37 1.01
CA GLU A 111 23.26 -6.19 1.38
C GLU A 111 22.38 -7.35 0.85
N LEU A 112 22.62 -7.81 -0.38
CA LEU A 112 21.89 -8.97 -0.93
C LEU A 112 22.10 -10.24 -0.09
N LYS A 113 23.31 -10.51 0.40
CA LYS A 113 23.53 -11.64 1.31
C LYS A 113 22.67 -11.56 2.57
N LYS A 114 22.53 -10.37 3.17
CA LYS A 114 21.65 -10.15 4.34
C LYS A 114 20.19 -10.45 3.99
N TRP A 115 19.70 -9.93 2.86
CA TRP A 115 18.35 -10.16 2.41
C TRP A 115 18.07 -11.61 2.08
N PHE A 116 19.02 -12.31 1.45
CA PHE A 116 18.89 -13.74 1.13
C PHE A 116 18.82 -14.59 2.40
N VAL A 117 19.62 -14.26 3.44
CA VAL A 117 19.51 -14.92 4.75
C VAL A 117 18.16 -14.66 5.39
N ARG A 118 17.70 -13.40 5.41
CA ARG A 118 16.44 -13.01 6.02
C ARG A 118 15.22 -13.68 5.38
N PHE A 119 15.26 -13.92 4.08
CA PHE A 119 14.20 -14.58 3.32
C PHE A 119 14.38 -16.08 3.18
N GLU A 120 15.44 -16.64 3.79
CA GLU A 120 15.79 -18.07 3.75
C GLU A 120 15.97 -18.60 2.33
N ILE A 121 16.63 -17.81 1.47
CA ILE A 121 16.81 -18.10 0.04
C ILE A 121 18.29 -18.18 -0.39
N GLN A 122 19.22 -18.38 0.55
CA GLN A 122 20.66 -18.42 0.26
C GLN A 122 21.01 -19.46 -0.82
N GLY A 123 20.31 -20.59 -0.80
CA GLY A 123 20.50 -21.67 -1.77
C GLY A 123 20.01 -21.37 -3.19
N TRP A 124 19.45 -20.18 -3.45
CA TRP A 124 18.93 -19.84 -4.77
C TRP A 124 19.94 -19.09 -5.62
N TRP A 125 21.04 -18.64 -5.07
CA TRP A 125 22.00 -17.74 -5.72
C TRP A 125 22.42 -18.19 -7.13
N ASP A 126 22.72 -19.48 -7.29
CA ASP A 126 23.16 -20.07 -8.56
C ASP A 126 22.05 -20.67 -9.43
N LYS A 127 20.79 -20.70 -8.91
CA LYS A 127 19.65 -21.14 -9.72
C LYS A 127 19.32 -20.15 -10.81
N LYS A 128 18.74 -20.61 -11.91
CA LYS A 128 18.16 -19.73 -12.92
C LYS A 128 16.81 -19.19 -12.43
N VAL A 129 16.45 -17.97 -12.83
CA VAL A 129 15.17 -17.36 -12.49
C VAL A 129 13.98 -18.19 -13.00
N GLU A 130 14.12 -18.87 -14.13
CA GLU A 130 13.09 -19.76 -14.69
C GLU A 130 12.79 -20.99 -13.84
N GLU A 131 13.67 -21.36 -12.92
CA GLU A 131 13.50 -22.49 -11.98
C GLU A 131 12.71 -22.07 -10.73
N LEU A 132 12.45 -20.77 -10.55
CA LEU A 132 11.73 -20.25 -9.41
C LEU A 132 10.21 -20.45 -9.58
N SER A 133 9.56 -20.89 -8.50
CA SER A 133 8.10 -20.83 -8.40
C SER A 133 7.59 -19.38 -8.42
N LYS A 134 6.29 -19.20 -8.57
CA LYS A 134 5.66 -17.87 -8.56
C LYS A 134 5.99 -17.06 -7.29
N GLY A 135 5.85 -17.67 -6.11
CA GLY A 135 6.18 -17.02 -4.84
C GLY A 135 7.67 -16.75 -4.67
N MET A 136 8.53 -17.70 -5.12
CA MET A 136 9.98 -17.51 -5.09
C MET A 136 10.42 -16.30 -5.95
N ALA A 137 9.91 -16.18 -7.16
CA ALA A 137 10.20 -15.04 -8.04
C ALA A 137 9.75 -13.72 -7.43
N GLN A 138 8.62 -13.72 -6.70
CA GLN A 138 8.10 -12.54 -6.02
C GLN A 138 8.96 -12.11 -4.83
N LYS A 139 9.49 -13.06 -4.04
CA LYS A 139 10.50 -12.77 -3.00
C LYS A 139 11.74 -12.09 -3.60
N LEU A 140 12.25 -12.63 -4.70
CA LEU A 140 13.40 -12.05 -5.40
C LEU A 140 13.09 -10.64 -5.88
N GLN A 141 11.92 -10.43 -6.48
CA GLN A 141 11.48 -9.13 -6.97
C GLN A 141 11.36 -8.11 -5.82
N PHE A 142 10.80 -8.50 -4.68
CA PHE A 142 10.74 -7.64 -3.49
C PHE A 142 12.14 -7.27 -3.03
N ILE A 143 13.05 -8.24 -2.86
CA ILE A 143 14.43 -7.99 -2.42
C ILE A 143 15.14 -7.00 -3.36
N THR A 144 15.04 -7.21 -4.67
CA THR A 144 15.68 -6.32 -5.66
C THR A 144 15.08 -4.92 -5.69
N THR A 145 13.83 -4.76 -5.23
CA THR A 145 13.16 -3.48 -5.10
C THR A 145 13.66 -2.68 -3.90
N VAL A 146 14.02 -3.33 -2.79
CA VAL A 146 14.31 -2.65 -1.52
C VAL A 146 15.79 -2.62 -1.15
N VAL A 147 16.63 -3.43 -1.77
CA VAL A 147 18.04 -3.64 -1.38
C VAL A 147 18.89 -2.36 -1.40
N HIS A 148 18.58 -1.43 -2.30
CA HIS A 148 19.30 -0.14 -2.41
C HIS A 148 18.78 0.93 -1.43
N LYS A 149 17.93 0.55 -0.47
CA LYS A 149 17.35 1.42 0.56
C LYS A 149 16.71 2.69 -0.01
N PRO A 150 15.72 2.54 -0.92
CA PRO A 150 15.08 3.69 -1.56
C PRO A 150 14.32 4.55 -0.54
N LYS A 151 14.27 5.86 -0.78
CA LYS A 151 13.45 6.78 0.02
C LYS A 151 11.96 6.60 -0.19
N LEU A 152 11.57 6.19 -1.41
CA LEU A 152 10.22 5.89 -1.81
C LEU A 152 10.18 4.48 -2.41
N MET A 153 9.29 3.65 -1.89
CA MET A 153 8.97 2.35 -2.46
C MET A 153 7.57 2.36 -3.04
N ILE A 154 7.42 1.84 -4.25
CA ILE A 154 6.12 1.67 -4.91
C ILE A 154 5.94 0.18 -5.15
N LEU A 155 4.96 -0.40 -4.49
CA LEU A 155 4.65 -1.82 -4.53
C LEU A 155 3.28 -2.01 -5.18
N ASP A 156 3.28 -2.53 -6.41
CA ASP A 156 2.05 -2.76 -7.18
C ASP A 156 1.61 -4.22 -7.00
N GLU A 157 0.50 -4.43 -6.29
CA GLU A 157 -0.06 -5.74 -5.91
C GLU A 157 0.98 -6.69 -5.28
N PRO A 158 1.72 -6.27 -4.22
CA PRO A 158 2.86 -7.03 -3.70
C PRO A 158 2.50 -8.40 -3.14
N PHE A 159 1.24 -8.62 -2.76
CA PHE A 159 0.76 -9.88 -2.17
C PHE A 159 0.20 -10.85 -3.22
N SER A 160 0.08 -10.43 -4.48
CA SER A 160 -0.47 -11.24 -5.55
C SER A 160 0.37 -12.49 -5.81
N GLY A 161 -0.24 -13.66 -5.66
CA GLY A 161 0.38 -14.95 -5.97
C GLY A 161 1.28 -15.52 -4.88
N PHE A 162 1.24 -14.98 -3.68
CA PHE A 162 1.75 -15.61 -2.49
C PHE A 162 0.69 -16.52 -1.82
N ASP A 163 1.16 -17.55 -1.13
CA ASP A 163 0.39 -18.20 -0.09
C ASP A 163 0.37 -17.32 1.17
N PRO A 164 -0.53 -17.61 2.14
CA PRO A 164 -0.67 -16.76 3.34
C PRO A 164 0.62 -16.57 4.15
N VAL A 165 1.48 -17.59 4.22
CA VAL A 165 2.74 -17.55 5.00
C VAL A 165 3.73 -16.58 4.35
N ASN A 166 3.89 -16.67 3.04
CA ASN A 166 4.79 -15.80 2.29
C ASN A 166 4.24 -14.36 2.21
N ALA A 167 2.90 -14.19 2.14
CA ALA A 167 2.27 -12.86 2.22
C ALA A 167 2.54 -12.19 3.57
N ASP A 168 2.45 -12.93 4.67
CA ASP A 168 2.75 -12.43 6.02
C ASP A 168 4.22 -12.01 6.19
N LEU A 169 5.16 -12.78 5.60
CA LEU A 169 6.58 -12.40 5.58
C LEU A 169 6.79 -11.04 4.90
N ILE A 170 6.20 -10.84 3.71
CA ILE A 170 6.32 -9.56 2.99
C ILE A 170 5.65 -8.42 3.78
N ARG A 171 4.48 -8.68 4.39
CA ARG A 171 3.78 -7.70 5.23
C ARG A 171 4.65 -7.22 6.39
N LYS A 172 5.26 -8.14 7.12
CA LYS A 172 6.19 -7.83 8.22
C LYS A 172 7.39 -7.01 7.75
N GLU A 173 7.95 -7.33 6.59
CA GLU A 173 9.06 -6.55 6.04
C GLU A 173 8.64 -5.14 5.57
N ILE A 174 7.44 -4.99 5.01
CA ILE A 174 6.86 -3.68 4.67
C ILE A 174 6.72 -2.81 5.94
N LEU A 175 6.15 -3.37 7.02
CA LEU A 175 6.00 -2.66 8.29
C LEU A 175 7.36 -2.29 8.90
N ARG A 176 8.33 -3.21 8.89
CA ARG A 176 9.68 -2.94 9.36
C ARG A 176 10.35 -1.80 8.58
N LEU A 177 10.22 -1.79 7.25
CA LEU A 177 10.78 -0.73 6.41
C LEU A 177 10.09 0.62 6.66
N LYS A 178 8.77 0.62 6.93
CA LYS A 178 8.04 1.80 7.40
C LYS A 178 8.62 2.32 8.70
N ASP A 179 8.83 1.44 9.68
CA ASP A 179 9.37 1.80 11.00
C ASP A 179 10.81 2.33 10.91
N GLU A 180 11.56 1.93 9.89
CA GLU A 180 12.89 2.48 9.54
C GLU A 180 12.81 3.83 8.79
N GLY A 181 11.60 4.38 8.60
CA GLY A 181 11.38 5.70 8.01
C GLY A 181 11.16 5.72 6.49
N ALA A 182 10.98 4.57 5.86
CA ALA A 182 10.67 4.52 4.44
C ALA A 182 9.25 5.04 4.14
N THR A 183 9.08 5.67 2.98
CA THR A 183 7.76 5.96 2.43
C THR A 183 7.36 4.88 1.43
N ILE A 184 6.15 4.35 1.57
CA ILE A 184 5.70 3.22 0.76
C ILE A 184 4.36 3.57 0.11
N ILE A 185 4.29 3.48 -1.22
CA ILE A 185 3.02 3.48 -1.96
C ILE A 185 2.63 2.02 -2.20
N LEU A 186 1.48 1.62 -1.66
CA LEU A 186 0.92 0.30 -1.81
C LEU A 186 -0.28 0.37 -2.76
N SER A 187 -0.13 -0.14 -3.98
CA SER A 187 -1.25 -0.28 -4.90
C SER A 187 -1.88 -1.65 -4.70
N THR A 188 -3.14 -1.70 -4.31
CA THR A 188 -3.86 -2.95 -4.09
C THR A 188 -5.37 -2.77 -4.24
N HIS A 189 -6.06 -3.86 -4.51
CA HIS A 189 -7.52 -3.98 -4.47
C HIS A 189 -8.00 -4.75 -3.23
N ASN A 190 -7.09 -5.24 -2.38
CA ASN A 190 -7.42 -5.94 -1.13
C ASN A 190 -7.61 -4.93 0.00
N MET A 191 -8.88 -4.67 0.36
CA MET A 191 -9.24 -3.68 1.36
C MET A 191 -8.83 -4.07 2.79
N GLU A 192 -8.69 -5.35 3.09
CA GLU A 192 -8.18 -5.82 4.37
C GLU A 192 -6.69 -5.40 4.56
N SER A 193 -5.87 -5.60 3.53
CA SER A 193 -4.48 -5.12 3.54
C SER A 193 -4.40 -3.59 3.66
N VAL A 194 -5.37 -2.85 3.13
CA VAL A 194 -5.45 -1.40 3.27
C VAL A 194 -5.70 -0.99 4.71
N GLU A 195 -6.70 -1.61 5.36
CA GLU A 195 -7.03 -1.33 6.77
C GLU A 195 -5.87 -1.67 7.72
N GLU A 196 -5.11 -2.69 7.38
CA GLU A 196 -4.04 -3.22 8.21
C GLU A 196 -2.72 -2.44 8.08
N LEU A 197 -2.42 -1.95 6.88
CA LEU A 197 -1.10 -1.42 6.55
C LEU A 197 -1.08 0.09 6.29
N CYS A 198 -2.15 0.63 5.67
CA CYS A 198 -2.10 2.00 5.16
C CYS A 198 -2.46 3.04 6.23
N ASP A 199 -1.68 4.11 6.28
CA ASP A 199 -1.97 5.29 7.10
C ASP A 199 -2.91 6.26 6.36
N ASN A 200 -2.64 6.44 5.06
CA ASN A 200 -3.42 7.30 4.17
C ASN A 200 -3.74 6.56 2.88
N ILE A 201 -4.79 6.99 2.18
CA ILE A 201 -5.19 6.43 0.89
C ILE A 201 -5.56 7.49 -0.13
N ALA A 202 -5.51 7.09 -1.40
CA ALA A 202 -6.20 7.74 -2.50
C ALA A 202 -6.98 6.69 -3.30
N LEU A 203 -8.24 6.97 -3.60
CA LEU A 203 -9.08 6.15 -4.47
C LEU A 203 -9.19 6.81 -5.84
N ILE A 204 -8.73 6.10 -6.86
CA ILE A 204 -8.91 6.49 -8.27
C ILE A 204 -10.03 5.62 -8.86
N ASN A 205 -10.98 6.27 -9.51
CA ASN A 205 -12.04 5.60 -10.28
C ASN A 205 -12.28 6.36 -11.57
N LYS A 206 -12.47 5.64 -12.69
CA LYS A 206 -12.72 6.24 -14.03
C LYS A 206 -11.76 7.39 -14.36
N ALA A 207 -10.46 7.16 -14.15
CA ALA A 207 -9.36 8.11 -14.38
C ALA A 207 -9.31 9.33 -13.42
N GLN A 208 -10.21 9.46 -12.46
CA GLN A 208 -10.31 10.61 -11.55
C GLN A 208 -10.02 10.22 -10.10
N LEU A 209 -9.50 11.17 -9.32
CA LEU A 209 -9.35 11.03 -7.88
C LEU A 209 -10.73 11.22 -7.22
N VAL A 210 -11.21 10.19 -6.51
CA VAL A 210 -12.53 10.20 -5.85
C VAL A 210 -12.42 10.71 -4.42
N ILE A 211 -11.43 10.20 -3.67
CA ILE A 211 -11.18 10.56 -2.27
C ILE A 211 -9.71 10.36 -1.94
N THR A 212 -9.21 11.17 -1.02
CA THR A 212 -7.91 10.99 -0.38
C THR A 212 -7.97 11.41 1.08
N GLY A 213 -7.16 10.81 1.94
CA GLY A 213 -7.08 11.12 3.37
C GLY A 213 -6.60 9.95 4.22
N GLY A 214 -6.59 10.15 5.54
CA GLY A 214 -6.29 9.10 6.50
C GLY A 214 -7.33 7.98 6.49
N VAL A 215 -6.88 6.73 6.62
CA VAL A 215 -7.78 5.56 6.59
C VAL A 215 -8.86 5.68 7.68
N ASP A 216 -8.46 5.96 8.92
CA ASP A 216 -9.41 6.11 10.04
C ASP A 216 -10.33 7.32 9.88
N GLU A 217 -9.83 8.42 9.33
CA GLU A 217 -10.62 9.62 9.03
C GLU A 217 -11.73 9.31 8.02
N ILE A 218 -11.36 8.62 6.94
CA ILE A 218 -12.30 8.20 5.89
C ILE A 218 -13.33 7.23 6.46
N ARG A 219 -12.90 6.25 7.28
CA ARG A 219 -13.81 5.29 7.93
C ARG A 219 -14.81 6.00 8.84
N ARG A 220 -14.37 6.98 9.64
CA ARG A 220 -15.27 7.79 10.48
C ARG A 220 -16.23 8.63 9.65
N LYS A 221 -15.78 9.25 8.56
CA LYS A 221 -16.60 10.09 7.69
C LYS A 221 -17.73 9.32 7.01
N TYR A 222 -17.49 8.06 6.63
CA TYR A 222 -18.47 7.21 5.94
C TYR A 222 -19.18 6.22 6.87
N GLY A 223 -18.83 6.21 8.15
CA GLY A 223 -19.45 5.38 9.18
C GLY A 223 -20.74 5.98 9.69
N ASN A 224 -21.57 5.11 10.26
CA ASN A 224 -22.80 5.53 10.97
C ASN A 224 -22.49 5.98 12.39
N ASN A 225 -21.21 6.06 12.78
CA ASN A 225 -20.75 6.40 14.13
C ASN A 225 -21.46 5.63 15.24
N ASN A 226 -21.81 4.36 14.99
CA ASN A 226 -22.43 3.50 15.97
C ASN A 226 -21.38 2.90 16.91
N ILE A 227 -21.86 2.52 18.10
CA ILE A 227 -21.04 1.88 19.14
C ILE A 227 -21.58 0.48 19.37
N GLU A 228 -20.72 -0.52 19.40
CA GLU A 228 -21.04 -1.87 19.86
C GLU A 228 -20.76 -1.93 21.36
N LEU A 229 -21.81 -2.19 22.13
CA LEU A 229 -21.74 -2.48 23.55
C LEU A 229 -22.02 -3.96 23.79
N VAL A 230 -21.05 -4.65 24.39
CA VAL A 230 -21.21 -6.05 24.80
C VAL A 230 -21.21 -6.09 26.31
N TYR A 231 -22.28 -6.61 26.90
CA TYR A 231 -22.43 -6.74 28.37
C TYR A 231 -23.00 -8.09 28.75
N THR A 232 -22.85 -8.42 30.02
CA THR A 232 -23.43 -9.64 30.64
C THR A 232 -24.28 -9.24 31.81
N ASP A 233 -25.48 -9.79 31.86
CA ASP A 233 -26.42 -9.68 32.99
C ASP A 233 -26.82 -11.07 33.50
N ALA A 234 -27.92 -11.17 34.31
CA ALA A 234 -28.43 -12.41 34.81
C ALA A 234 -28.95 -13.38 33.74
N ASP A 235 -29.36 -12.85 32.58
CA ASP A 235 -29.92 -13.61 31.46
C ASP A 235 -28.84 -14.06 30.46
N GLY A 236 -27.61 -13.55 30.59
CA GLY A 236 -26.48 -13.94 29.78
C GLY A 236 -25.73 -12.78 29.11
N ARG A 237 -25.04 -13.10 28.00
CA ARG A 237 -24.24 -12.13 27.24
C ARG A 237 -25.09 -11.50 26.14
N HIS A 238 -25.10 -10.16 26.10
CA HIS A 238 -25.85 -9.34 25.16
C HIS A 238 -24.91 -8.50 24.32
N THR A 239 -25.33 -8.21 23.08
CA THR A 239 -24.65 -7.26 22.17
C THR A 239 -25.69 -6.28 21.65
N GLU A 240 -25.45 -5.01 21.87
CA GLU A 240 -26.30 -3.92 21.39
C GLU A 240 -25.51 -2.94 20.52
N VAL A 241 -26.17 -2.38 19.50
CA VAL A 241 -25.61 -1.34 18.65
C VAL A 241 -26.32 -0.04 18.96
N LEU A 242 -25.57 0.91 19.49
CA LEU A 242 -26.06 2.21 19.95
C LEU A 242 -25.58 3.32 19.01
N PRO A 243 -26.41 4.32 18.68
CA PRO A 243 -25.98 5.52 17.98
C PRO A 243 -24.95 6.30 18.82
N ARG A 244 -23.90 6.85 18.19
CA ARG A 244 -22.88 7.65 18.90
C ARG A 244 -23.37 9.00 19.42
N GLU A 245 -24.58 9.43 19.09
CA GLU A 245 -25.17 10.69 19.55
C GLU A 245 -25.38 10.73 21.08
N THR A 246 -25.26 9.57 21.74
CA THR A 246 -25.26 9.46 23.19
C THR A 246 -23.86 9.66 23.76
N ASP A 247 -23.71 10.55 24.73
CA ASP A 247 -22.49 10.71 25.52
C ASP A 247 -22.03 9.32 26.01
N GLY A 248 -20.83 8.89 25.60
CA GLY A 248 -20.33 7.55 25.89
C GLY A 248 -20.20 7.29 27.39
N ALA A 249 -19.84 8.29 28.20
CA ALA A 249 -19.77 8.21 29.64
C ALA A 249 -21.17 7.98 30.23
N MET A 250 -22.18 8.73 29.82
CA MET A 250 -23.57 8.59 30.25
C MET A 250 -24.18 7.23 29.87
N THR A 251 -23.80 6.69 28.70
CA THR A 251 -24.20 5.36 28.25
C THR A 251 -23.64 4.28 29.17
N LEU A 252 -22.34 4.32 29.43
CA LEU A 252 -21.65 3.36 30.30
C LEU A 252 -22.20 3.42 31.73
N GLU A 253 -22.40 4.62 32.31
CA GLU A 253 -23.01 4.82 33.61
C GLU A 253 -24.42 4.21 33.68
N THR A 254 -25.24 4.40 32.64
CA THR A 254 -26.61 3.85 32.57
C THR A 254 -26.61 2.33 32.61
N TYR A 255 -25.69 1.66 31.91
CA TYR A 255 -25.59 0.20 31.93
C TYR A 255 -25.00 -0.32 33.25
N LEU A 256 -23.99 0.35 33.80
CA LEU A 256 -23.42 0.01 35.09
C LEU A 256 -24.46 0.15 36.24
N ALA A 257 -25.31 1.18 36.17
CA ALA A 257 -26.39 1.37 37.12
C ALA A 257 -27.46 0.24 37.10
N LYS A 258 -27.58 -0.47 35.96
CA LYS A 258 -28.41 -1.68 35.84
C LYS A 258 -27.76 -2.93 36.45
N GLY A 259 -26.54 -2.82 36.97
CA GLY A 259 -25.81 -3.95 37.57
C GLY A 259 -25.24 -4.95 36.61
N VAL A 260 -25.04 -4.56 35.33
CA VAL A 260 -24.46 -5.42 34.31
C VAL A 260 -22.93 -5.33 34.27
N THR A 261 -22.28 -6.38 33.81
CA THR A 261 -20.83 -6.38 33.57
C THR A 261 -20.55 -6.01 32.11
N ILE A 262 -19.85 -4.88 31.88
CA ILE A 262 -19.47 -4.44 30.53
C ILE A 262 -18.26 -5.26 30.09
N ASN A 263 -18.41 -5.98 28.96
CA ASN A 263 -17.36 -6.80 28.37
C ASN A 263 -16.59 -6.06 27.28
N SER A 264 -17.28 -5.23 26.48
CA SER A 264 -16.67 -4.46 25.39
C SER A 264 -17.51 -3.22 25.09
N TYR A 265 -16.81 -2.12 24.78
CA TYR A 265 -17.39 -0.88 24.29
C TYR A 265 -16.48 -0.37 23.18
N LYS A 266 -16.92 -0.46 21.94
CA LYS A 266 -16.09 -0.06 20.79
C LYS A 266 -16.88 0.65 19.71
N GLU A 267 -16.25 1.60 19.04
CA GLU A 267 -16.79 2.27 17.85
C GLU A 267 -16.86 1.27 16.69
N LEU A 268 -18.04 1.16 16.06
CA LEU A 268 -18.26 0.38 14.86
C LEU A 268 -17.83 1.20 13.64
N MET A 269 -16.60 1.01 13.22
CA MET A 269 -16.12 1.59 11.98
C MET A 269 -16.52 0.70 10.80
N PRO A 270 -17.04 1.29 9.70
CA PRO A 270 -17.32 0.54 8.48
C PRO A 270 -16.03 -0.05 7.93
N ARG A 271 -16.12 -1.18 7.26
CA ARG A 271 -14.97 -1.74 6.56
C ARG A 271 -14.64 -0.89 5.34
N MET A 272 -13.35 -0.77 5.03
CA MET A 272 -12.92 -0.05 3.81
C MET A 272 -13.54 -0.65 2.55
N ASN A 273 -13.82 -1.95 2.55
CA ASN A 273 -14.51 -2.60 1.43
C ASN A 273 -15.91 -2.02 1.15
N ASP A 274 -16.69 -1.76 2.21
CA ASP A 274 -18.05 -1.22 2.07
C ASP A 274 -18.01 0.23 1.57
N ILE A 275 -17.06 1.02 2.09
CA ILE A 275 -16.81 2.39 1.64
C ILE A 275 -16.36 2.40 0.17
N PHE A 276 -15.44 1.50 -0.20
CA PHE A 276 -14.95 1.37 -1.57
C PHE A 276 -16.09 1.05 -2.54
N ILE A 277 -16.91 0.04 -2.23
CA ILE A 277 -18.08 -0.32 -3.06
C ILE A 277 -19.00 0.88 -3.23
N LYS A 278 -19.35 1.56 -2.13
CA LYS A 278 -20.21 2.73 -2.14
C LYS A 278 -19.66 3.82 -3.06
N LEU A 279 -18.40 4.21 -2.90
CA LEU A 279 -17.76 5.29 -3.67
C LEU A 279 -17.59 4.94 -5.17
N VAL A 280 -17.35 3.67 -5.49
CA VAL A 280 -17.19 3.23 -6.89
C VAL A 280 -18.55 3.10 -7.60
N THR A 281 -19.62 2.72 -6.87
CA THR A 281 -20.97 2.54 -7.46
C THR A 281 -21.78 3.82 -7.50
N GLU A 282 -21.71 4.67 -6.46
CA GLU A 282 -22.46 5.93 -6.38
C GLU A 282 -21.79 7.07 -7.16
N GLY A 283 -20.50 6.98 -7.47
CA GLY A 283 -19.76 7.90 -8.34
C GLY A 283 -20.11 7.75 -9.83
N LYS A 284 -21.42 7.68 -10.13
CA LYS A 284 -21.94 7.66 -11.49
C LYS A 284 -22.19 9.06 -12.01
#